data_170d79f12bcdd0411e01a4495b7f26d0
#
_entry.id   170d79f12bcdd0411e01a4495b7f26d0
#
_cell.length_a   1.000
_cell.length_b   1.000
_cell.length_c   1.000
_cell.angle_alpha   90.00
_cell.angle_beta   90.00
_cell.angle_gamma   90.00
#
_symmetry.space_group_name_H-M   'P 1'
#
loop_
_entity.id
_entity.type
_entity.pdbx_description
1 polymer ?
#
loop_
_entity_poly.entity_id
_entity_poly.type
_entity_poly.pdbx_seq_one_letter_code
_entity_poly.pdbx_strand_id
1 'polypeptide(L)'
;MNLISFHSRSINNKENFWREQAKNIDWFKFPNNILDYSNPPFSNWYLDGVTNLCFNAVDRHLVKRAKQLALIYVSTETNKRKTFTYEELHSEVQTMAKVIHQLGVRKGNRVLIYMPMIPEGVFAMLACARIGAIHSVVFGGFAAKPLALRIDDATPKLIITSDAGVRGGKVIPYKKIVDEACNISEYPPEKLLLVDRKISDFQFISDRDVDYDLYKKNINSNEFFCENLYSNDPSYILYTSGTTGVPKGIQRDTGGYAVALSTSMKLIYDCRPGEVFFCASDIGWVVGHSYLVYAPLINGSTTLLYEGLPTNPDSGIWWSLVDEFKITTMFTSPTAIRVLKKQDQKFLSHHKTESLRKLFLAGEPLDKPTAEWISSALSKTQIIDNYWQTETGWPILSAQLPIQKTKLKNGSASFPVYGFDIKLIDETTGKKVKAGEKGVLSIVAPLPPGCFQTVWGNNERFVSTYFAKLNG
;
A
#
# COMPACT_ATOMS: atom_id res chain seq x y z
N MET A 1 10.04 27.99 5.11
CA MET A 1 10.24 27.69 3.67
C MET A 1 8.85 27.63 3.04
N ASN A 2 8.61 28.27 1.92
CA ASN A 2 7.30 28.17 1.26
C ASN A 2 7.24 26.92 0.36
N LEU A 3 6.03 26.52 -0.02
CA LEU A 3 5.79 25.30 -0.81
C LEU A 3 6.50 25.33 -2.16
N ILE A 4 6.50 26.48 -2.84
CA ILE A 4 7.13 26.67 -4.16
C ILE A 4 8.64 26.43 -4.06
N SER A 5 9.32 27.06 -3.10
CA SER A 5 10.77 26.91 -2.93
C SER A 5 11.14 25.48 -2.48
N PHE A 6 10.30 24.84 -1.67
CA PHE A 6 10.49 23.45 -1.25
C PHE A 6 10.39 22.51 -2.45
N HIS A 7 9.33 22.67 -3.26
CA HIS A 7 9.15 21.89 -4.47
C HIS A 7 10.28 22.13 -5.48
N SER A 8 10.62 23.39 -5.77
CA SER A 8 11.71 23.74 -6.69
C SER A 8 13.04 23.11 -6.27
N ARG A 9 13.36 23.11 -4.96
CA ARG A 9 14.55 22.45 -4.42
C ARG A 9 14.52 20.93 -4.69
N SER A 10 13.37 20.28 -4.54
CA SER A 10 13.22 18.83 -4.78
C SER A 10 13.40 18.43 -6.25
N ILE A 11 13.20 19.39 -7.17
CA ILE A 11 13.38 19.18 -8.61
C ILE A 11 14.80 19.56 -9.05
N ASN A 12 15.28 20.74 -8.68
CA ASN A 12 16.53 21.29 -9.19
C ASN A 12 17.78 20.79 -8.42
N ASN A 13 17.61 20.30 -7.20
CA ASN A 13 18.67 19.73 -6.36
C ASN A 13 18.22 18.38 -5.79
N LYS A 14 17.73 17.50 -6.68
CA LYS A 14 17.05 16.27 -6.32
C LYS A 14 17.90 15.30 -5.51
N GLU A 15 19.18 15.13 -5.84
CA GLU A 15 20.06 14.22 -5.09
C GLU A 15 20.28 14.66 -3.64
N ASN A 16 20.58 15.91 -3.41
CA ASN A 16 20.76 16.41 -2.03
C ASN A 16 19.43 16.41 -1.27
N PHE A 17 18.30 16.77 -1.94
CA PHE A 17 16.99 16.69 -1.35
C PHE A 17 16.67 15.27 -0.88
N TRP A 18 16.83 14.28 -1.75
CA TRP A 18 16.50 12.89 -1.45
C TRP A 18 17.53 12.21 -0.53
N ARG A 19 18.80 12.65 -0.54
CA ARG A 19 19.80 12.26 0.47
C ARG A 19 19.39 12.69 1.88
N GLU A 20 18.80 13.86 2.03
CA GLU A 20 18.26 14.31 3.32
C GLU A 20 17.04 13.45 3.74
N GLN A 21 16.13 13.15 2.80
CA GLN A 21 14.96 12.34 3.11
C GLN A 21 15.32 10.88 3.43
N ALA A 22 16.37 10.34 2.84
CA ALA A 22 16.88 9.00 3.14
C ALA A 22 17.23 8.79 4.62
N LYS A 23 17.53 9.86 5.36
CA LYS A 23 17.79 9.81 6.82
C LYS A 23 16.55 9.52 7.65
N ASN A 24 15.34 9.50 7.07
CA ASN A 24 14.10 9.18 7.79
C ASN A 24 13.87 7.67 7.97
N ILE A 25 14.65 6.83 7.31
CA ILE A 25 14.63 5.37 7.47
C ILE A 25 15.98 4.85 7.96
N ASP A 26 16.01 3.62 8.44
CA ASP A 26 17.23 2.98 8.89
C ASP A 26 17.85 2.16 7.75
N TRP A 27 19.15 2.30 7.58
CA TRP A 27 19.95 1.60 6.59
C TRP A 27 20.98 0.72 7.28
N PHE A 28 21.16 -0.49 6.82
CA PHE A 28 22.31 -1.33 7.21
C PHE A 28 23.60 -0.79 6.58
N LYS A 29 23.48 -0.23 5.37
CA LYS A 29 24.51 0.58 4.71
C LYS A 29 23.88 1.79 4.08
N PHE A 30 24.21 3.00 4.57
CA PHE A 30 23.67 4.24 3.99
C PHE A 30 24.21 4.45 2.55
N PRO A 31 23.36 4.85 1.58
CA PRO A 31 23.77 5.00 0.19
C PRO A 31 24.71 6.18 -0.05
N ASN A 32 25.74 5.95 -0.85
CA ASN A 32 26.59 7.01 -1.43
C ASN A 32 26.02 7.50 -2.75
N ASN A 33 25.57 6.57 -3.61
CA ASN A 33 24.92 6.85 -4.88
C ASN A 33 23.42 7.06 -4.64
N ILE A 34 22.97 8.30 -4.76
CA ILE A 34 21.57 8.68 -4.47
C ILE A 34 20.67 8.44 -5.67
N LEU A 35 21.09 8.81 -6.87
CA LEU A 35 20.38 8.61 -8.12
C LEU A 35 21.32 8.12 -9.21
N ASP A 36 21.03 6.97 -9.76
CA ASP A 36 21.60 6.52 -11.02
C ASP A 36 20.53 6.64 -12.13
N TYR A 37 20.80 7.51 -13.09
CA TYR A 37 19.98 7.73 -14.29
C TYR A 37 20.85 7.60 -15.57
N SER A 38 21.83 6.72 -15.52
CA SER A 38 22.76 6.46 -16.64
C SER A 38 22.09 5.70 -17.81
N ASN A 39 20.98 5.02 -17.52
CA ASN A 39 20.18 4.27 -18.52
C ASN A 39 18.71 4.74 -18.54
N PRO A 40 18.39 5.93 -19.13
CA PRO A 40 17.02 6.41 -19.21
C PRO A 40 16.11 5.44 -20.00
N PRO A 41 14.82 5.31 -19.62
CA PRO A 41 14.11 6.08 -18.59
C PRO A 41 14.15 5.43 -17.19
N PHE A 42 15.01 4.47 -16.93
CA PHE A 42 15.10 3.75 -15.65
C PHE A 42 15.76 4.64 -14.58
N SER A 43 15.05 4.88 -13.49
CA SER A 43 15.51 5.68 -12.37
C SER A 43 15.83 4.77 -11.19
N ASN A 44 17.11 4.59 -10.87
CA ASN A 44 17.56 3.78 -9.74
C ASN A 44 17.95 4.68 -8.56
N TRP A 45 17.23 4.56 -7.45
CA TRP A 45 17.48 5.35 -6.26
C TRP A 45 18.24 4.57 -5.20
N TYR A 46 19.26 5.19 -4.61
CA TYR A 46 20.04 4.65 -3.50
C TYR A 46 20.73 3.33 -3.82
N LEU A 47 21.28 3.19 -5.02
CA LEU A 47 21.70 1.93 -5.65
C LEU A 47 22.61 1.06 -4.78
N ASP A 48 23.56 1.66 -4.03
CA ASP A 48 24.50 0.97 -3.15
C ASP A 48 24.05 0.93 -1.67
N GLY A 49 22.84 1.44 -1.39
CA GLY A 49 22.23 1.39 -0.07
C GLY A 49 21.69 0.00 0.25
N VAL A 50 21.80 -0.41 1.51
CA VAL A 50 21.29 -1.70 1.99
C VAL A 50 20.32 -1.47 3.13
N THR A 51 19.11 -2.00 3.00
CA THR A 51 18.05 -1.87 4.00
C THR A 51 17.09 -3.05 3.92
N ASN A 52 16.01 -3.03 4.71
CA ASN A 52 14.90 -3.97 4.61
C ASN A 52 13.59 -3.25 4.96
N LEU A 53 12.55 -3.50 4.16
CA LEU A 53 11.27 -2.82 4.33
C LEU A 53 10.56 -3.27 5.61
N CYS A 54 10.63 -4.57 5.97
CA CYS A 54 10.10 -5.09 7.22
C CYS A 54 10.86 -4.53 8.43
N PHE A 55 12.20 -4.48 8.38
CA PHE A 55 13.01 -3.89 9.44
C PHE A 55 12.55 -2.47 9.75
N ASN A 56 12.36 -1.66 8.72
CA ASN A 56 11.89 -0.28 8.87
C ASN A 56 10.45 -0.18 9.36
N ALA A 57 9.58 -1.14 9.02
CA ALA A 57 8.19 -1.15 9.43
C ALA A 57 7.98 -1.69 10.85
N VAL A 58 8.86 -2.59 11.34
CA VAL A 58 8.62 -3.33 12.57
C VAL A 58 9.83 -3.27 13.50
N ASP A 59 10.96 -3.85 13.13
CA ASP A 59 12.11 -4.14 14.01
C ASP A 59 12.70 -2.89 14.64
N ARG A 60 12.91 -1.83 13.86
CA ARG A 60 13.51 -0.56 14.35
C ARG A 60 12.68 0.11 15.47
N HIS A 61 11.40 -0.25 15.58
CA HIS A 61 10.52 0.32 16.60
C HIS A 61 10.58 -0.42 17.94
N LEU A 62 11.13 -1.63 18.00
CA LEU A 62 11.14 -2.46 19.20
C LEU A 62 11.85 -1.79 20.36
N VAL A 63 12.95 -1.08 20.11
CA VAL A 63 13.72 -0.41 21.19
C VAL A 63 12.91 0.66 21.92
N LYS A 64 12.05 1.41 21.20
CA LYS A 64 11.35 2.57 21.78
C LYS A 64 9.84 2.40 21.87
N ARG A 65 9.26 1.42 21.15
CA ARG A 65 7.82 1.30 20.91
C ARG A 65 7.29 -0.12 21.02
N ALA A 66 8.04 -1.07 21.59
CA ALA A 66 7.66 -2.48 21.67
C ALA A 66 6.20 -2.67 22.15
N LYS A 67 5.81 -1.95 23.20
CA LYS A 67 4.48 -2.02 23.82
C LYS A 67 3.42 -1.10 23.17
N GLN A 68 3.79 -0.24 22.22
CA GLN A 68 2.84 0.59 21.51
C GLN A 68 2.04 -0.28 20.51
N LEU A 69 0.74 0.01 20.37
CA LEU A 69 -0.06 -0.63 19.32
C LEU A 69 0.53 -0.33 17.93
N ALA A 70 0.70 -1.38 17.14
CA ALA A 70 1.13 -1.34 15.74
C ALA A 70 -0.04 -1.60 14.80
N LEU A 71 -0.85 -2.63 15.09
CA LEU A 71 -1.97 -3.05 14.25
C LEU A 71 -3.22 -3.26 15.10
N ILE A 72 -4.32 -2.64 14.67
CA ILE A 72 -5.68 -2.88 15.17
C ILE A 72 -6.44 -3.60 14.08
N TYR A 73 -7.04 -4.73 14.37
CA TYR A 73 -7.93 -5.46 13.47
C TYR A 73 -9.36 -5.42 13.99
N VAL A 74 -10.28 -5.03 13.12
CA VAL A 74 -11.71 -5.04 13.36
C VAL A 74 -12.43 -5.68 12.19
N SER A 75 -13.19 -6.73 12.47
CA SER A 75 -14.10 -7.37 11.50
C SER A 75 -15.55 -7.22 11.98
N THR A 76 -16.38 -6.59 11.17
CA THR A 76 -17.84 -6.59 11.33
C THR A 76 -18.50 -7.76 10.59
N GLU A 77 -17.76 -8.43 9.74
CA GLU A 77 -18.23 -9.62 9.02
C GLU A 77 -18.19 -10.89 9.87
N THR A 78 -17.20 -11.00 10.76
CA THR A 78 -17.02 -12.15 11.66
C THR A 78 -17.11 -11.79 13.13
N ASN A 79 -17.41 -10.52 13.43
CA ASN A 79 -17.48 -9.97 14.79
C ASN A 79 -16.21 -10.24 15.62
N LYS A 80 -15.04 -10.13 14.97
CA LYS A 80 -13.73 -10.34 15.60
C LYS A 80 -12.98 -9.03 15.74
N ARG A 81 -12.26 -8.89 16.86
CA ARG A 81 -11.34 -7.77 17.11
C ARG A 81 -10.04 -8.30 17.69
N LYS A 82 -8.91 -7.79 17.24
CA LYS A 82 -7.58 -8.08 17.79
C LYS A 82 -6.71 -6.83 17.72
N THR A 83 -5.82 -6.71 18.65
CA THR A 83 -4.79 -5.66 18.63
C THR A 83 -3.42 -6.33 18.75
N PHE A 84 -2.42 -5.71 18.13
CA PHE A 84 -1.04 -6.16 18.17
C PHE A 84 -0.15 -4.96 18.48
N THR A 85 0.65 -5.09 19.53
CA THR A 85 1.78 -4.19 19.77
C THR A 85 2.89 -4.41 18.74
N TYR A 86 3.90 -3.53 18.69
CA TYR A 86 5.03 -3.74 17.77
C TYR A 86 5.78 -5.05 18.08
N GLU A 87 5.92 -5.45 19.35
CA GLU A 87 6.56 -6.72 19.70
C GLU A 87 5.69 -7.93 19.31
N GLU A 88 4.37 -7.86 19.47
CA GLU A 88 3.46 -8.93 19.06
C GLU A 88 3.40 -9.04 17.54
N LEU A 89 3.34 -7.89 16.82
CA LEU A 89 3.43 -7.87 15.36
C LEU A 89 4.77 -8.48 14.87
N HIS A 90 5.88 -8.13 15.52
CA HIS A 90 7.19 -8.69 15.22
C HIS A 90 7.20 -10.22 15.38
N SER A 91 6.63 -10.73 16.46
CA SER A 91 6.53 -12.18 16.73
C SER A 91 5.72 -12.91 15.65
N GLU A 92 4.54 -12.37 15.27
CA GLU A 92 3.71 -12.96 14.22
C GLU A 92 4.39 -12.92 12.84
N VAL A 93 5.06 -11.81 12.52
CA VAL A 93 5.80 -11.65 11.27
C VAL A 93 6.99 -12.60 11.20
N GLN A 94 7.76 -12.75 12.29
CA GLN A 94 8.84 -13.73 12.35
C GLN A 94 8.32 -15.18 12.17
N THR A 95 7.21 -15.50 12.81
CA THR A 95 6.58 -16.82 12.69
C THR A 95 6.17 -17.10 11.24
N MET A 96 5.48 -16.16 10.61
CA MET A 96 5.11 -16.26 9.19
C MET A 96 6.35 -16.37 8.29
N ALA A 97 7.40 -15.59 8.55
CA ALA A 97 8.65 -15.64 7.78
C ALA A 97 9.35 -17.01 7.88
N LYS A 98 9.39 -17.59 9.06
CA LYS A 98 9.92 -18.95 9.27
C LYS A 98 9.11 -20.00 8.52
N VAL A 99 7.77 -19.93 8.59
CA VAL A 99 6.87 -20.84 7.89
C VAL A 99 7.14 -20.78 6.38
N ILE A 100 7.08 -19.60 5.77
CA ILE A 100 7.28 -19.48 4.32
C ILE A 100 8.71 -19.85 3.89
N HIS A 101 9.71 -19.60 4.75
CA HIS A 101 11.09 -20.00 4.50
C HIS A 101 11.26 -21.55 4.56
N GLN A 102 10.61 -22.22 5.51
CA GLN A 102 10.61 -23.69 5.59
C GLN A 102 9.88 -24.34 4.40
N LEU A 103 8.90 -23.65 3.81
CA LEU A 103 8.24 -24.03 2.57
C LEU A 103 9.08 -23.77 1.31
N GLY A 104 10.35 -23.40 1.48
CA GLY A 104 11.31 -23.27 0.38
C GLY A 104 11.39 -21.88 -0.24
N VAL A 105 10.68 -20.86 0.28
CA VAL A 105 10.77 -19.49 -0.22
C VAL A 105 12.10 -18.86 0.21
N ARG A 106 12.77 -18.17 -0.72
CA ARG A 106 14.04 -17.47 -0.52
C ARG A 106 13.98 -16.08 -1.15
N LYS A 107 15.01 -15.27 -0.91
CA LYS A 107 15.20 -13.97 -1.57
C LYS A 107 14.97 -14.08 -3.09
N GLY A 108 14.17 -13.16 -3.64
CA GLY A 108 13.83 -13.10 -5.06
C GLY A 108 12.71 -14.05 -5.51
N ASN A 109 12.29 -15.02 -4.67
CA ASN A 109 11.12 -15.84 -5.00
C ASN A 109 9.85 -15.00 -4.89
N ARG A 110 8.84 -15.29 -5.72
CA ARG A 110 7.54 -14.63 -5.66
C ARG A 110 6.61 -15.43 -4.75
N VAL A 111 5.83 -14.68 -3.96
CA VAL A 111 4.75 -15.22 -3.11
C VAL A 111 3.47 -14.48 -3.47
N LEU A 112 2.46 -15.20 -3.92
CA LEU A 112 1.16 -14.63 -4.20
C LEU A 112 0.30 -14.70 -2.94
N ILE A 113 -0.33 -13.59 -2.57
CA ILE A 113 -1.20 -13.47 -1.41
C ILE A 113 -2.62 -13.19 -1.91
N TYR A 114 -3.54 -14.14 -1.71
CA TYR A 114 -4.95 -14.01 -2.06
C TYR A 114 -5.80 -14.29 -0.84
N MET A 115 -6.07 -13.25 -0.06
CA MET A 115 -6.67 -13.33 1.26
C MET A 115 -7.72 -12.25 1.49
N PRO A 116 -8.67 -12.46 2.42
CA PRO A 116 -9.51 -11.38 2.93
C PRO A 116 -8.68 -10.40 3.77
N MET A 117 -9.32 -9.32 4.22
CA MET A 117 -8.71 -8.26 5.04
C MET A 117 -8.49 -8.74 6.49
N ILE A 118 -7.54 -9.66 6.69
CA ILE A 118 -7.18 -10.24 7.99
C ILE A 118 -5.70 -10.00 8.33
N PRO A 119 -5.33 -10.07 9.63
CA PRO A 119 -3.96 -9.80 10.06
C PRO A 119 -2.90 -10.67 9.38
N GLU A 120 -3.23 -11.92 9.09
CA GLU A 120 -2.33 -12.88 8.43
C GLU A 120 -1.91 -12.40 7.03
N GLY A 121 -2.75 -11.62 6.33
CA GLY A 121 -2.38 -10.97 5.06
C GLY A 121 -1.29 -9.91 5.27
N VAL A 122 -1.39 -9.11 6.33
CA VAL A 122 -0.35 -8.12 6.70
C VAL A 122 0.93 -8.83 7.15
N PHE A 123 0.81 -9.88 7.95
CA PHE A 123 1.98 -10.69 8.37
C PHE A 123 2.70 -11.30 7.17
N ALA A 124 1.95 -11.82 6.18
CA ALA A 124 2.52 -12.40 4.97
C ALA A 124 3.28 -11.36 4.13
N MET A 125 2.74 -10.14 3.95
CA MET A 125 3.42 -9.06 3.25
C MET A 125 4.74 -8.68 3.94
N LEU A 126 4.71 -8.47 5.25
CA LEU A 126 5.88 -8.12 6.05
C LEU A 126 6.89 -9.26 6.12
N ALA A 127 6.44 -10.51 6.20
CA ALA A 127 7.30 -11.69 6.20
C ALA A 127 8.03 -11.85 4.86
N CYS A 128 7.36 -11.64 3.74
CA CYS A 128 8.00 -11.62 2.42
C CYS A 128 9.09 -10.55 2.36
N ALA A 129 8.78 -9.32 2.78
CA ALA A 129 9.77 -8.25 2.85
C ALA A 129 10.94 -8.60 3.78
N ARG A 130 10.69 -9.29 4.91
CA ARG A 130 11.71 -9.73 5.86
C ARG A 130 12.76 -10.64 5.23
N ILE A 131 12.31 -11.62 4.43
CA ILE A 131 13.19 -12.62 3.81
C ILE A 131 13.65 -12.23 2.39
N GLY A 132 13.30 -11.03 1.91
CA GLY A 132 13.61 -10.59 0.56
C GLY A 132 12.83 -11.31 -0.55
N ALA A 133 11.71 -11.94 -0.22
CA ALA A 133 10.78 -12.48 -1.21
C ALA A 133 9.90 -11.35 -1.77
N ILE A 134 9.51 -11.51 -3.02
CA ILE A 134 8.69 -10.53 -3.76
C ILE A 134 7.23 -10.93 -3.62
N HIS A 135 6.45 -10.18 -2.83
CA HIS A 135 5.03 -10.51 -2.72
C HIS A 135 4.19 -9.91 -3.85
N SER A 136 3.10 -10.58 -4.17
CA SER A 136 2.06 -10.08 -5.06
C SER A 136 0.70 -10.28 -4.39
N VAL A 137 0.10 -9.21 -3.88
CA VAL A 137 -1.23 -9.30 -3.28
C VAL A 137 -2.28 -9.11 -4.35
N VAL A 138 -3.22 -10.04 -4.40
CA VAL A 138 -4.34 -10.00 -5.35
C VAL A 138 -5.62 -9.66 -4.60
N PHE A 139 -6.36 -8.69 -5.12
CA PHE A 139 -7.64 -8.27 -4.56
C PHE A 139 -8.60 -9.45 -4.42
N GLY A 140 -9.14 -9.66 -3.23
CA GLY A 140 -9.98 -10.80 -2.88
C GLY A 140 -11.32 -10.91 -3.62
N GLY A 141 -11.67 -9.91 -4.43
CA GLY A 141 -12.85 -9.92 -5.29
C GLY A 141 -12.63 -10.50 -6.69
N PHE A 142 -11.40 -10.92 -7.05
CA PHE A 142 -11.14 -11.53 -8.35
C PHE A 142 -11.60 -12.99 -8.42
N ALA A 143 -12.13 -13.38 -9.59
CA ALA A 143 -12.44 -14.77 -9.91
C ALA A 143 -11.19 -15.57 -10.30
N ALA A 144 -11.33 -16.88 -10.49
CA ALA A 144 -10.23 -17.80 -10.78
C ALA A 144 -9.41 -17.44 -12.03
N LYS A 145 -10.05 -17.07 -13.14
CA LYS A 145 -9.34 -16.75 -14.40
C LYS A 145 -8.41 -15.52 -14.29
N PRO A 146 -8.85 -14.35 -13.76
CA PRO A 146 -7.93 -13.25 -13.47
C PRO A 146 -6.81 -13.58 -12.48
N LEU A 147 -7.06 -14.51 -11.53
CA LEU A 147 -6.05 -14.99 -10.60
C LEU A 147 -5.02 -15.86 -11.30
N ALA A 148 -5.44 -16.79 -12.17
CA ALA A 148 -4.57 -17.65 -12.97
C ALA A 148 -3.59 -16.86 -13.83
N LEU A 149 -4.05 -15.79 -14.52
CA LEU A 149 -3.17 -14.92 -15.29
C LEU A 149 -2.04 -14.27 -14.46
N ARG A 150 -2.29 -14.01 -13.18
CA ARG A 150 -1.29 -13.47 -12.26
C ARG A 150 -0.34 -14.55 -11.74
N ILE A 151 -0.85 -15.76 -11.57
CA ILE A 151 -0.02 -16.93 -11.26
C ILE A 151 0.97 -17.16 -12.40
N ASP A 152 0.50 -17.17 -13.64
CA ASP A 152 1.34 -17.42 -14.81
C ASP A 152 2.41 -16.33 -15.02
N ASP A 153 2.06 -15.07 -14.84
CA ASP A 153 3.00 -13.95 -15.02
C ASP A 153 4.02 -13.86 -13.86
N ALA A 154 3.56 -14.02 -12.60
CA ALA A 154 4.45 -13.95 -11.43
C ALA A 154 5.22 -15.25 -11.20
N THR A 155 4.73 -16.39 -11.64
CA THR A 155 5.27 -17.74 -11.36
C THR A 155 5.65 -17.90 -9.87
N PRO A 156 4.67 -17.80 -8.93
CA PRO A 156 4.94 -17.78 -7.52
C PRO A 156 5.42 -19.17 -7.03
N LYS A 157 6.39 -19.15 -6.12
CA LYS A 157 6.84 -20.36 -5.41
C LYS A 157 5.79 -20.87 -4.41
N LEU A 158 5.00 -19.93 -3.86
CA LEU A 158 4.00 -20.18 -2.83
C LEU A 158 2.77 -19.30 -3.08
N ILE A 159 1.58 -19.84 -2.85
CA ILE A 159 0.37 -19.03 -2.64
C ILE A 159 -0.01 -19.08 -1.17
N ILE A 160 -0.38 -17.94 -0.59
CA ILE A 160 -0.97 -17.83 0.75
C ILE A 160 -2.43 -17.43 0.60
N THR A 161 -3.33 -18.21 1.18
CA THR A 161 -4.78 -17.99 1.09
C THR A 161 -5.50 -18.38 2.38
N SER A 162 -6.82 -18.19 2.43
CA SER A 162 -7.68 -18.72 3.49
C SER A 162 -8.74 -19.67 2.92
N ASP A 163 -9.44 -20.39 3.81
CA ASP A 163 -10.64 -21.15 3.45
C ASP A 163 -11.65 -20.25 2.76
N ALA A 164 -12.07 -19.20 3.45
CA ALA A 164 -13.04 -18.22 2.97
C ALA A 164 -12.88 -16.85 3.64
N GLY A 165 -13.52 -15.85 3.05
CA GLY A 165 -13.82 -14.55 3.64
C GLY A 165 -15.31 -14.26 3.61
N VAL A 166 -15.71 -13.21 4.31
CA VAL A 166 -17.09 -12.70 4.27
C VAL A 166 -17.07 -11.25 3.82
N ARG A 167 -17.99 -10.86 2.96
CA ARG A 167 -18.14 -9.47 2.54
C ARG A 167 -19.60 -9.13 2.32
N GLY A 168 -20.13 -8.24 3.15
CA GLY A 168 -21.54 -7.87 3.14
C GLY A 168 -22.46 -9.08 3.42
N GLY A 169 -22.04 -9.97 4.33
CA GLY A 169 -22.75 -11.19 4.68
C GLY A 169 -22.62 -12.34 3.68
N LYS A 170 -21.90 -12.13 2.55
CA LYS A 170 -21.68 -13.19 1.54
C LYS A 170 -20.35 -13.87 1.76
N VAL A 171 -20.34 -15.20 1.82
CA VAL A 171 -19.14 -16.02 1.90
C VAL A 171 -18.44 -16.05 0.53
N ILE A 172 -17.16 -15.76 0.50
CA ILE A 172 -16.28 -15.84 -0.67
C ILE A 172 -15.32 -17.01 -0.41
N PRO A 173 -15.44 -18.13 -1.18
CA PRO A 173 -14.65 -19.35 -0.94
C PRO A 173 -13.25 -19.23 -1.57
N TYR A 174 -12.32 -18.57 -0.87
CA TYR A 174 -10.97 -18.25 -1.38
C TYR A 174 -10.20 -19.50 -1.82
N LYS A 175 -10.21 -20.54 -0.98
CA LYS A 175 -9.52 -21.80 -1.29
C LYS A 175 -10.02 -22.42 -2.60
N LYS A 176 -11.35 -22.47 -2.79
CA LYS A 176 -11.95 -23.01 -4.02
C LYS A 176 -11.57 -22.20 -5.25
N ILE A 177 -11.55 -20.85 -5.14
CA ILE A 177 -11.15 -19.96 -6.24
C ILE A 177 -9.65 -20.18 -6.58
N VAL A 178 -8.80 -20.37 -5.57
CA VAL A 178 -7.37 -20.66 -5.79
C VAL A 178 -7.18 -22.02 -6.46
N ASP A 179 -7.94 -23.05 -6.05
CA ASP A 179 -7.88 -24.37 -6.68
C ASP A 179 -8.25 -24.30 -8.16
N GLU A 180 -9.35 -23.62 -8.48
CA GLU A 180 -9.77 -23.37 -9.86
C GLU A 180 -8.71 -22.60 -10.64
N ALA A 181 -8.09 -21.58 -10.04
CA ALA A 181 -7.03 -20.79 -10.68
C ALA A 181 -5.78 -21.64 -10.95
N CYS A 182 -5.37 -22.49 -10.01
CA CYS A 182 -4.24 -23.41 -10.19
C CYS A 182 -4.50 -24.45 -11.30
N ASN A 183 -5.76 -24.88 -11.45
CA ASN A 183 -6.13 -25.81 -12.54
C ASN A 183 -6.15 -25.13 -13.93
N ILE A 184 -6.35 -23.82 -13.99
CA ILE A 184 -6.32 -23.03 -15.24
C ILE A 184 -4.88 -22.62 -15.60
N SER A 185 -4.04 -22.37 -14.59
CA SER A 185 -2.68 -21.84 -14.74
C SER A 185 -1.75 -22.85 -15.41
N GLU A 186 -0.85 -22.37 -16.27
CA GLU A 186 0.24 -23.14 -16.87
C GLU A 186 1.40 -23.38 -15.86
N TYR A 187 1.53 -22.48 -14.86
CA TYR A 187 2.63 -22.50 -13.88
C TYR A 187 2.10 -22.42 -12.43
N PRO A 188 1.28 -23.41 -11.98
CA PRO A 188 0.76 -23.41 -10.64
C PRO A 188 1.88 -23.58 -9.61
N PRO A 189 1.77 -22.98 -8.40
CA PRO A 189 2.79 -23.14 -7.35
C PRO A 189 2.83 -24.54 -6.80
N GLU A 190 4.01 -24.95 -6.32
CA GLU A 190 4.20 -26.25 -5.69
C GLU A 190 3.47 -26.38 -4.35
N LYS A 191 3.35 -25.28 -3.61
CA LYS A 191 2.77 -25.23 -2.27
C LYS A 191 1.76 -24.12 -2.11
N LEU A 192 0.78 -24.38 -1.25
CA LEU A 192 -0.25 -23.45 -0.85
C LEU A 192 -0.32 -23.43 0.69
N LEU A 193 -0.10 -22.25 1.29
CA LEU A 193 -0.24 -22.04 2.73
C LEU A 193 -1.67 -21.56 3.02
N LEU A 194 -2.40 -22.34 3.80
CA LEU A 194 -3.80 -22.11 4.10
C LEU A 194 -4.00 -21.63 5.53
N VAL A 195 -4.65 -20.48 5.69
CA VAL A 195 -5.18 -19.99 6.97
C VAL A 195 -6.64 -20.41 7.07
N ASP A 196 -6.91 -21.39 7.91
CA ASP A 196 -8.27 -21.92 8.10
C ASP A 196 -9.05 -21.09 9.14
N ARG A 197 -9.96 -20.27 8.66
CA ARG A 197 -10.85 -19.41 9.48
C ARG A 197 -12.08 -20.14 10.01
N LYS A 198 -12.33 -21.37 9.57
CA LYS A 198 -13.53 -22.17 9.85
C LYS A 198 -14.83 -21.50 9.36
N ILE A 199 -14.76 -20.88 8.19
CA ILE A 199 -15.91 -20.19 7.58
C ILE A 199 -16.57 -21.06 6.52
N SER A 200 -15.81 -21.86 5.78
CA SER A 200 -16.31 -22.72 4.70
C SER A 200 -15.56 -24.03 4.64
N ASP A 201 -16.28 -25.10 4.33
CA ASP A 201 -15.65 -26.38 4.01
C ASP A 201 -14.85 -26.28 2.71
N PHE A 202 -13.74 -27.00 2.66
CA PHE A 202 -12.84 -27.07 1.51
C PHE A 202 -12.18 -28.43 1.39
N GLN A 203 -11.74 -28.77 0.18
CA GLN A 203 -10.92 -29.95 -0.06
C GLN A 203 -9.44 -29.60 0.25
N PHE A 204 -8.83 -30.36 1.16
CA PHE A 204 -7.39 -30.29 1.45
C PHE A 204 -6.63 -31.24 0.53
N ILE A 205 -5.69 -30.70 -0.25
CA ILE A 205 -4.84 -31.47 -1.18
C ILE A 205 -3.50 -31.71 -0.49
N SER A 206 -3.29 -32.90 0.06
CA SER A 206 -2.18 -33.24 0.98
C SER A 206 -0.78 -32.98 0.43
N ASP A 207 -0.57 -33.15 -0.87
CA ASP A 207 0.75 -32.95 -1.47
C ASP A 207 1.11 -31.50 -1.74
N ARG A 208 0.11 -30.59 -1.73
CA ARG A 208 0.27 -29.17 -2.02
C ARG A 208 -0.05 -28.27 -0.85
N ASP A 209 -1.15 -28.55 -0.15
CA ASP A 209 -1.70 -27.66 0.85
C ASP A 209 -1.02 -27.85 2.21
N VAL A 210 -0.74 -26.75 2.88
CA VAL A 210 -0.12 -26.69 4.20
C VAL A 210 -1.01 -25.86 5.12
N ASP A 211 -1.44 -26.45 6.22
CA ASP A 211 -2.21 -25.74 7.26
C ASP A 211 -1.27 -24.85 8.07
N TYR A 212 -1.57 -23.53 8.08
CA TYR A 212 -0.74 -22.53 8.76
C TYR A 212 -0.69 -22.76 10.27
N ASP A 213 -1.83 -23.03 10.91
CA ASP A 213 -1.90 -23.17 12.37
C ASP A 213 -1.21 -24.44 12.86
N LEU A 214 -1.27 -25.52 12.10
CA LEU A 214 -0.53 -26.75 12.40
C LEU A 214 0.97 -26.53 12.21
N TYR A 215 1.37 -25.87 11.12
CA TYR A 215 2.78 -25.64 10.80
C TYR A 215 3.44 -24.67 11.80
N LYS A 216 2.72 -23.64 12.21
CA LYS A 216 3.13 -22.63 13.20
C LYS A 216 3.50 -23.26 14.56
N LYS A 217 2.83 -24.33 14.99
CA LYS A 217 3.11 -25.01 16.26
C LYS A 217 4.49 -25.66 16.32
N ASN A 218 5.06 -25.98 15.16
CA ASN A 218 6.34 -26.68 15.03
C ASN A 218 7.51 -25.72 14.73
N ILE A 219 7.26 -24.41 14.71
CA ILE A 219 8.29 -23.40 14.45
C ILE A 219 9.17 -23.23 15.70
N ASN A 220 10.49 -23.27 15.49
CA ASN A 220 11.45 -23.00 16.56
C ASN A 220 11.37 -21.51 17.02
N SER A 221 11.78 -21.28 18.27
CA SER A 221 11.77 -19.93 18.88
C SER A 221 12.96 -19.05 18.49
N ASN A 222 13.92 -19.56 17.72
CA ASN A 222 15.12 -18.78 17.33
C ASN A 222 14.71 -17.54 16.56
N GLU A 223 15.46 -16.44 16.76
CA GLU A 223 15.26 -15.21 16.02
C GLU A 223 15.49 -15.43 14.52
N PHE A 224 14.68 -14.79 13.69
CA PHE A 224 14.80 -14.83 12.25
C PHE A 224 15.03 -13.39 11.72
N PHE A 225 16.28 -13.07 11.42
CA PHE A 225 16.71 -11.73 11.06
C PHE A 225 16.18 -11.28 9.69
N CYS A 226 16.13 -9.98 9.50
CA CYS A 226 15.80 -9.41 8.20
C CYS A 226 16.94 -9.61 7.20
N GLU A 227 16.61 -10.02 5.98
CA GLU A 227 17.58 -10.14 4.88
C GLU A 227 18.15 -8.77 4.50
N ASN A 228 19.44 -8.72 4.20
CA ASN A 228 20.11 -7.54 3.67
C ASN A 228 19.75 -7.36 2.19
N LEU A 229 18.97 -6.32 1.88
CA LEU A 229 18.51 -6.03 0.54
C LEU A 229 19.15 -4.75 0.01
N TYR A 230 19.60 -4.78 -1.24
CA TYR A 230 19.92 -3.53 -1.92
C TYR A 230 18.66 -2.70 -2.12
N SER A 231 18.81 -1.38 -2.15
CA SER A 231 17.68 -0.46 -2.30
C SER A 231 16.81 -0.77 -3.52
N ASN A 232 17.41 -1.18 -4.62
CA ASN A 232 16.73 -1.51 -5.86
C ASN A 232 16.27 -2.97 -5.97
N ASP A 233 16.50 -3.82 -4.95
CA ASP A 233 15.90 -5.15 -4.92
C ASP A 233 14.36 -5.02 -4.92
N PRO A 234 13.64 -5.80 -5.77
CA PRO A 234 12.18 -5.74 -5.82
C PRO A 234 11.54 -6.16 -4.50
N SER A 235 10.57 -5.38 -4.03
CA SER A 235 9.78 -5.69 -2.82
C SER A 235 8.44 -6.35 -3.14
N TYR A 236 7.76 -5.86 -4.17
CA TYR A 236 6.48 -6.43 -4.59
C TYR A 236 6.15 -6.19 -6.07
N ILE A 237 5.17 -6.96 -6.54
CA ILE A 237 4.53 -6.80 -7.84
C ILE A 237 3.04 -6.54 -7.59
N LEU A 238 2.52 -5.42 -8.09
CA LEU A 238 1.09 -5.13 -8.02
C LEU A 238 0.49 -5.01 -9.41
N TYR A 239 -0.49 -5.85 -9.70
CA TYR A 239 -1.09 -5.93 -11.03
C TYR A 239 -2.17 -4.88 -11.25
N THR A 240 -2.04 -4.15 -12.36
CA THR A 240 -3.06 -3.23 -12.86
C THR A 240 -3.71 -3.78 -14.15
N SER A 241 -4.92 -3.29 -14.47
CA SER A 241 -5.55 -3.60 -15.75
C SER A 241 -4.74 -3.02 -16.90
N GLY A 242 -4.29 -3.88 -17.82
CA GLY A 242 -3.67 -3.44 -19.07
C GLY A 242 -4.73 -3.07 -20.11
N THR A 243 -4.44 -2.10 -20.97
CA THR A 243 -5.28 -1.72 -22.12
C THR A 243 -5.48 -2.87 -23.12
N THR A 244 -4.58 -3.84 -23.12
CA THR A 244 -4.59 -5.04 -23.97
C THR A 244 -5.28 -6.25 -23.33
N GLY A 245 -5.89 -6.11 -22.15
CA GLY A 245 -6.49 -7.21 -21.40
C GLY A 245 -5.47 -8.05 -20.60
N VAL A 246 -4.17 -7.97 -20.91
CA VAL A 246 -3.11 -8.63 -20.15
C VAL A 246 -2.69 -7.76 -18.97
N PRO A 247 -2.72 -8.27 -17.72
CA PRO A 247 -2.32 -7.50 -16.55
C PRO A 247 -0.89 -6.96 -16.68
N LYS A 248 -0.63 -5.80 -16.10
CA LYS A 248 0.72 -5.24 -15.97
C LYS A 248 1.17 -5.39 -14.52
N GLY A 249 2.23 -6.13 -14.29
CA GLY A 249 2.87 -6.25 -12.98
C GLY A 249 3.75 -5.02 -12.71
N ILE A 250 3.30 -4.12 -11.84
CA ILE A 250 4.06 -2.93 -11.44
C ILE A 250 5.08 -3.34 -10.39
N GLN A 251 6.36 -3.33 -10.74
CA GLN A 251 7.46 -3.69 -9.85
C GLN A 251 7.89 -2.51 -9.00
N ARG A 252 8.04 -2.73 -7.69
CA ARG A 252 8.45 -1.71 -6.71
C ARG A 252 9.77 -2.09 -6.07
N ASP A 253 10.65 -1.09 -5.89
CA ASP A 253 11.90 -1.22 -5.15
C ASP A 253 11.69 -1.28 -3.62
N THR A 254 12.76 -1.59 -2.89
CA THR A 254 12.76 -1.68 -1.42
C THR A 254 13.07 -0.32 -0.78
N GLY A 255 14.20 0.28 -1.09
CA GLY A 255 14.70 1.45 -0.37
C GLY A 255 14.05 2.75 -0.82
N GLY A 256 13.92 2.97 -2.13
CA GLY A 256 13.25 4.17 -2.66
C GLY A 256 11.80 4.28 -2.17
N TYR A 257 11.10 3.15 -2.14
CA TYR A 257 9.73 3.08 -1.62
C TYR A 257 9.67 3.40 -0.12
N ALA A 258 10.55 2.83 0.69
CA ALA A 258 10.61 3.12 2.13
C ALA A 258 10.84 4.61 2.42
N VAL A 259 11.77 5.25 1.68
CA VAL A 259 12.06 6.69 1.82
C VAL A 259 10.87 7.54 1.41
N ALA A 260 10.25 7.24 0.27
CA ALA A 260 9.08 7.99 -0.21
C ALA A 260 7.91 7.91 0.76
N LEU A 261 7.60 6.71 1.27
CA LEU A 261 6.52 6.51 2.23
C LEU A 261 6.78 7.23 3.55
N SER A 262 7.98 7.09 4.13
CA SER A 262 8.36 7.78 5.37
C SER A 262 8.24 9.30 5.22
N THR A 263 8.72 9.82 4.08
CA THR A 263 8.65 11.25 3.77
C THR A 263 7.21 11.74 3.61
N SER A 264 6.36 10.95 2.93
CA SER A 264 4.95 11.30 2.71
C SER A 264 4.13 11.32 4.01
N MET A 265 4.38 10.37 4.93
CA MET A 265 3.73 10.37 6.25
C MET A 265 4.01 11.65 7.02
N LYS A 266 5.22 12.17 6.93
CA LYS A 266 5.66 13.39 7.60
C LYS A 266 5.17 14.67 6.92
N LEU A 267 5.27 14.75 5.59
CA LEU A 267 5.11 16.00 4.84
C LEU A 267 3.75 16.15 4.14
N ILE A 268 2.97 15.08 4.03
CA ILE A 268 1.63 15.09 3.45
C ILE A 268 0.60 14.72 4.52
N TYR A 269 0.71 13.51 5.06
CA TYR A 269 -0.31 12.96 5.98
C TYR A 269 -0.23 13.57 7.38
N ASP A 270 0.94 14.06 7.82
CA ASP A 270 1.17 14.66 9.15
C ASP A 270 0.64 13.77 10.28
N CYS A 271 0.85 12.48 10.11
CA CYS A 271 0.58 11.49 11.15
C CYS A 271 1.86 11.27 11.94
N ARG A 272 1.78 11.44 13.25
CA ARG A 272 2.94 11.32 14.14
C ARG A 272 3.11 9.88 14.61
N PRO A 273 4.33 9.46 14.95
CA PRO A 273 4.54 8.19 15.62
C PRO A 273 3.65 8.06 16.87
N GLY A 274 2.96 6.92 17.02
CA GLY A 274 2.01 6.67 18.11
C GLY A 274 0.57 7.07 17.82
N GLU A 275 0.31 7.88 16.78
CA GLU A 275 -1.06 8.20 16.34
C GLU A 275 -1.67 7.06 15.54
N VAL A 276 -3.00 7.02 15.48
CA VAL A 276 -3.74 5.99 14.74
C VAL A 276 -4.11 6.49 13.35
N PHE A 277 -3.71 5.73 12.36
CA PHE A 277 -4.01 5.92 10.94
C PHE A 277 -5.03 4.87 10.48
N PHE A 278 -6.14 5.29 9.91
CA PHE A 278 -7.14 4.40 9.33
C PHE A 278 -7.18 4.52 7.82
N CYS A 279 -6.69 3.52 7.12
CA CYS A 279 -6.83 3.42 5.67
C CYS A 279 -7.92 2.41 5.32
N ALA A 280 -9.09 2.92 4.92
CA ALA A 280 -10.22 2.11 4.52
C ALA A 280 -10.08 1.66 3.04
N SER A 281 -9.03 0.90 2.76
CA SER A 281 -8.72 0.33 1.44
C SER A 281 -8.27 -1.12 1.60
N ASP A 282 -8.46 -1.92 0.55
CA ASP A 282 -8.00 -3.31 0.51
C ASP A 282 -6.48 -3.39 0.26
N ILE A 283 -5.80 -4.35 0.91
CA ILE A 283 -4.36 -4.59 0.72
C ILE A 283 -4.01 -5.01 -0.71
N GLY A 284 -4.95 -5.47 -1.51
CA GLY A 284 -4.78 -5.78 -2.93
C GLY A 284 -4.68 -4.55 -3.84
N TRP A 285 -4.84 -3.34 -3.30
CA TRP A 285 -4.66 -2.08 -4.01
C TRP A 285 -3.42 -1.32 -3.52
N VAL A 286 -2.87 -0.45 -4.37
CA VAL A 286 -1.69 0.35 -4.00
C VAL A 286 -1.92 1.21 -2.76
N VAL A 287 -3.14 1.69 -2.55
CA VAL A 287 -3.51 2.46 -1.35
C VAL A 287 -3.34 1.61 -0.09
N GLY A 288 -3.80 0.35 -0.12
CA GLY A 288 -3.63 -0.59 0.97
C GLY A 288 -2.17 -0.96 1.22
N HIS A 289 -1.38 -1.24 0.17
CA HIS A 289 0.06 -1.47 0.31
C HIS A 289 0.74 -0.28 0.99
N SER A 290 0.59 0.90 0.40
CA SER A 290 1.31 2.10 0.85
C SER A 290 0.83 2.60 2.20
N TYR A 291 -0.48 2.76 2.40
CA TYR A 291 -1.03 3.54 3.52
C TYR A 291 -1.89 2.76 4.51
N LEU A 292 -2.08 1.45 4.31
CA LEU A 292 -2.56 0.58 5.38
C LEU A 292 -1.39 -0.20 6.00
N VAL A 293 -0.46 -0.71 5.19
CA VAL A 293 0.61 -1.57 5.70
C VAL A 293 1.90 -0.79 5.93
N TYR A 294 2.60 -0.39 4.86
CA TYR A 294 3.98 0.04 4.99
C TYR A 294 4.17 1.44 5.59
N ALA A 295 3.50 2.47 5.07
CA ALA A 295 3.77 3.85 5.50
C ALA A 295 3.47 4.11 6.98
N PRO A 296 2.30 3.71 7.53
CA PRO A 296 2.01 3.90 8.95
C PRO A 296 2.99 3.16 9.85
N LEU A 297 3.32 1.91 9.51
CA LEU A 297 4.26 1.11 10.29
C LEU A 297 5.68 1.67 10.21
N ILE A 298 6.19 2.04 9.03
CA ILE A 298 7.48 2.72 8.87
C ILE A 298 7.53 4.01 9.71
N ASN A 299 6.43 4.75 9.78
CA ASN A 299 6.34 5.96 10.58
C ASN A 299 6.32 5.71 12.11
N GLY A 300 6.09 4.49 12.57
CA GLY A 300 5.88 4.17 13.97
C GLY A 300 4.48 4.55 14.49
N SER A 301 3.50 4.62 13.59
CA SER A 301 2.09 4.84 13.88
C SER A 301 1.37 3.52 14.12
N THR A 302 0.15 3.58 14.65
CA THR A 302 -0.76 2.45 14.69
C THR A 302 -1.61 2.44 13.42
N THR A 303 -1.71 1.31 12.72
CA THR A 303 -2.60 1.17 11.57
C THR A 303 -3.85 0.35 11.92
N LEU A 304 -4.99 0.69 11.31
CA LEU A 304 -6.25 -0.02 11.50
C LEU A 304 -6.61 -0.79 10.24
N LEU A 305 -6.71 -2.12 10.37
CA LEU A 305 -7.18 -3.07 9.37
C LEU A 305 -8.65 -3.34 9.61
N TYR A 306 -9.51 -2.99 8.66
CA TYR A 306 -10.95 -3.14 8.75
C TYR A 306 -11.45 -4.18 7.74
N GLU A 307 -12.09 -5.25 8.25
CA GLU A 307 -12.80 -6.24 7.43
C GLU A 307 -14.31 -5.97 7.54
N GLY A 308 -14.89 -5.32 6.53
CA GLY A 308 -16.31 -4.99 6.51
C GLY A 308 -16.65 -3.93 5.47
N LEU A 309 -17.94 -3.59 5.40
CA LEU A 309 -18.45 -2.50 4.59
C LEU A 309 -18.65 -1.23 5.44
N PRO A 310 -18.59 -0.03 4.85
CA PRO A 310 -18.80 1.22 5.59
C PRO A 310 -20.23 1.39 6.10
N THR A 311 -21.14 0.49 5.72
CA THR A 311 -22.58 0.51 6.06
C THR A 311 -23.03 -0.72 6.85
N ASN A 312 -22.10 -1.56 7.31
CA ASN A 312 -22.43 -2.76 8.07
C ASN A 312 -21.61 -2.84 9.38
N PRO A 313 -22.24 -2.96 10.57
CA PRO A 313 -23.68 -3.21 10.84
C PRO A 313 -24.58 -1.99 10.56
N ASP A 314 -24.05 -0.79 10.60
CA ASP A 314 -24.71 0.45 10.23
C ASP A 314 -23.71 1.47 9.68
N SER A 315 -24.19 2.60 9.19
CA SER A 315 -23.33 3.63 8.54
C SER A 315 -22.55 4.50 9.54
N GLY A 316 -22.66 4.24 10.81
CA GLY A 316 -21.86 4.85 11.89
C GLY A 316 -20.58 4.11 12.19
N ILE A 317 -20.37 2.90 11.65
CA ILE A 317 -19.27 2.03 12.05
C ILE A 317 -17.89 2.72 11.90
N TRP A 318 -17.60 3.41 10.82
CA TRP A 318 -16.32 4.09 10.67
C TRP A 318 -16.14 5.24 11.67
N TRP A 319 -17.22 5.96 11.98
CA TRP A 319 -17.20 7.06 12.93
C TRP A 319 -17.07 6.55 14.36
N SER A 320 -17.66 5.39 14.69
CA SER A 320 -17.45 4.72 15.97
C SER A 320 -16.01 4.28 16.16
N LEU A 321 -15.34 3.79 15.09
CA LEU A 321 -13.91 3.45 15.14
C LEU A 321 -13.03 4.70 15.33
N VAL A 322 -13.40 5.83 14.70
CA VAL A 322 -12.74 7.12 14.93
C VAL A 322 -12.82 7.53 16.39
N ASP A 323 -14.00 7.42 16.97
CA ASP A 323 -14.22 7.76 18.40
C ASP A 323 -13.49 6.78 19.32
N GLU A 324 -13.61 5.48 19.10
CA GLU A 324 -13.03 4.44 19.95
C GLU A 324 -11.51 4.48 19.97
N PHE A 325 -10.90 4.47 18.81
CA PHE A 325 -9.43 4.39 18.66
C PHE A 325 -8.74 5.75 18.54
N LYS A 326 -9.49 6.84 18.67
CA LYS A 326 -8.96 8.21 18.55
C LYS A 326 -8.16 8.41 17.26
N ILE A 327 -8.73 7.94 16.15
CA ILE A 327 -8.10 8.03 14.83
C ILE A 327 -7.83 9.49 14.49
N THR A 328 -6.61 9.80 14.11
CA THR A 328 -6.17 11.18 13.81
C THR A 328 -6.15 11.49 12.32
N THR A 329 -5.90 10.47 11.51
CA THR A 329 -5.83 10.58 10.05
C THR A 329 -6.56 9.39 9.42
N MET A 330 -7.43 9.69 8.46
CA MET A 330 -8.18 8.68 7.71
C MET A 330 -7.92 8.82 6.21
N PHE A 331 -7.89 7.71 5.51
CA PHE A 331 -7.76 7.65 4.05
C PHE A 331 -8.81 6.71 3.46
N THR A 332 -9.59 7.19 2.48
CA THR A 332 -10.60 6.39 1.80
C THR A 332 -10.85 6.89 0.37
N SER A 333 -11.89 6.37 -0.30
CA SER A 333 -12.29 6.80 -1.65
C SER A 333 -13.48 7.76 -1.62
N PRO A 334 -13.64 8.65 -2.60
CA PRO A 334 -14.85 9.45 -2.79
C PRO A 334 -16.12 8.60 -2.90
N THR A 335 -16.05 7.42 -3.53
CA THR A 335 -17.18 6.49 -3.61
C THR A 335 -17.67 6.05 -2.25
N ALA A 336 -16.80 5.72 -1.32
CA ALA A 336 -17.19 5.35 0.03
C ALA A 336 -17.90 6.51 0.75
N ILE A 337 -17.39 7.73 0.60
CA ILE A 337 -18.02 8.94 1.16
C ILE A 337 -19.38 9.22 0.51
N ARG A 338 -19.54 9.01 -0.80
CA ARG A 338 -20.85 9.11 -1.48
C ARG A 338 -21.87 8.11 -0.95
N VAL A 339 -21.43 6.90 -0.63
CA VAL A 339 -22.30 5.89 0.00
C VAL A 339 -22.76 6.37 1.38
N LEU A 340 -21.84 6.86 2.20
CA LEU A 340 -22.15 7.37 3.54
C LEU A 340 -23.02 8.65 3.49
N LYS A 341 -22.81 9.52 2.51
CA LYS A 341 -23.63 10.73 2.30
C LYS A 341 -25.11 10.42 2.07
N LYS A 342 -25.44 9.26 1.48
CA LYS A 342 -26.83 8.84 1.23
C LYS A 342 -27.55 8.31 2.49
N GLN A 343 -26.82 8.15 3.59
CA GLN A 343 -27.35 7.62 4.84
C GLN A 343 -27.83 8.75 5.77
N ASP A 344 -28.58 8.38 6.80
CA ASP A 344 -29.02 9.33 7.82
C ASP A 344 -27.80 9.95 8.53
N GLN A 345 -27.76 11.27 8.56
CA GLN A 345 -26.66 12.04 9.15
C GLN A 345 -26.44 11.74 10.65
N LYS A 346 -27.48 11.23 11.36
CA LYS A 346 -27.36 10.80 12.76
C LYS A 346 -26.25 9.77 12.95
N PHE A 347 -25.99 8.89 11.99
CA PHE A 347 -24.91 7.90 12.07
C PHE A 347 -23.52 8.51 12.25
N LEU A 348 -23.28 9.71 11.72
CA LEU A 348 -22.06 10.43 11.95
C LEU A 348 -22.12 11.24 13.26
N SER A 349 -23.22 11.96 13.50
CA SER A 349 -23.34 12.91 14.61
C SER A 349 -23.39 12.24 15.99
N HIS A 350 -23.70 10.94 16.08
CA HIS A 350 -23.69 10.18 17.33
C HIS A 350 -22.28 9.86 17.85
N HIS A 351 -21.24 10.08 17.06
CA HIS A 351 -19.87 9.75 17.43
C HIS A 351 -18.98 10.98 17.57
N LYS A 352 -18.01 10.92 18.48
CA LYS A 352 -17.03 11.98 18.69
C LYS A 352 -15.89 11.85 17.67
N THR A 353 -15.86 12.75 16.70
CA THR A 353 -14.87 12.73 15.61
C THR A 353 -13.79 13.79 15.74
N GLU A 354 -13.67 14.48 16.90
CA GLU A 354 -12.70 15.57 17.12
C GLU A 354 -11.24 15.14 17.02
N SER A 355 -10.94 13.85 17.22
CA SER A 355 -9.59 13.32 17.02
C SER A 355 -9.16 13.33 15.55
N LEU A 356 -10.13 13.22 14.62
CA LEU A 356 -9.87 13.16 13.18
C LEU A 356 -9.51 14.53 12.64
N ARG A 357 -8.20 14.77 12.48
CA ARG A 357 -7.69 16.04 11.95
C ARG A 357 -7.72 16.12 10.44
N LYS A 358 -7.52 14.98 9.76
CA LYS A 358 -7.40 14.91 8.30
C LYS A 358 -8.10 13.69 7.73
N LEU A 359 -8.84 13.91 6.64
CA LEU A 359 -9.44 12.89 5.81
C LEU A 359 -8.91 13.04 4.38
N PHE A 360 -8.13 12.06 3.94
CA PHE A 360 -7.59 11.99 2.58
C PHE A 360 -8.49 11.15 1.69
N LEU A 361 -8.66 11.59 0.45
CA LEU A 361 -9.50 10.92 -0.56
C LEU A 361 -8.67 10.73 -1.84
N ALA A 362 -8.77 9.56 -2.46
CA ALA A 362 -8.14 9.27 -3.74
C ALA A 362 -8.81 8.11 -4.48
N GLY A 363 -8.39 7.87 -5.72
CA GLY A 363 -8.84 6.79 -6.59
C GLY A 363 -9.80 7.25 -7.68
N GLU A 364 -10.49 8.36 -7.46
CA GLU A 364 -11.39 9.02 -8.42
C GLU A 364 -11.56 10.50 -8.03
N PRO A 365 -12.04 11.37 -8.93
CA PRO A 365 -12.28 12.77 -8.60
C PRO A 365 -13.30 12.95 -7.48
N LEU A 366 -12.97 13.81 -6.51
CA LEU A 366 -13.88 14.22 -5.47
C LEU A 366 -14.82 15.30 -6.03
N ASP A 367 -16.10 14.97 -6.21
CA ASP A 367 -17.08 15.94 -6.68
C ASP A 367 -17.41 17.00 -5.61
N LYS A 368 -17.73 18.21 -6.08
CA LYS A 368 -17.99 19.36 -5.20
C LYS A 368 -19.12 19.10 -4.18
N PRO A 369 -20.29 18.53 -4.55
CA PRO A 369 -21.35 18.25 -3.58
C PRO A 369 -20.97 17.26 -2.48
N THR A 370 -20.11 16.29 -2.78
CA THR A 370 -19.59 15.34 -1.79
C THR A 370 -18.54 16.00 -0.90
N ALA A 371 -17.66 16.82 -1.46
CA ALA A 371 -16.67 17.59 -0.70
C ALA A 371 -17.33 18.58 0.27
N GLU A 372 -18.36 19.30 -0.18
CA GLU A 372 -19.11 20.24 0.67
C GLU A 372 -19.85 19.54 1.81
N TRP A 373 -20.50 18.41 1.51
CA TRP A 373 -21.18 17.61 2.53
C TRP A 373 -20.23 17.13 3.62
N ILE A 374 -19.13 16.46 3.25
CA ILE A 374 -18.21 15.90 4.25
C ILE A 374 -17.47 16.99 5.02
N SER A 375 -17.15 18.13 4.39
CA SER A 375 -16.54 19.29 5.06
C SER A 375 -17.48 19.92 6.08
N SER A 376 -18.78 19.96 5.79
CA SER A 376 -19.80 20.43 6.74
C SER A 376 -20.03 19.44 7.88
N ALA A 377 -20.10 18.14 7.57
CA ALA A 377 -20.32 17.08 8.55
C ALA A 377 -19.13 16.90 9.51
N LEU A 378 -17.91 17.11 9.01
CA LEU A 378 -16.65 17.04 9.77
C LEU A 378 -15.97 18.40 9.84
N SER A 379 -16.63 19.39 10.42
CA SER A 379 -16.22 20.81 10.37
C SER A 379 -14.83 21.12 10.96
N LYS A 380 -14.29 20.22 11.81
CA LYS A 380 -12.93 20.34 12.40
C LYS A 380 -11.87 19.55 11.62
N THR A 381 -12.26 18.79 10.60
CA THR A 381 -11.39 17.90 9.82
C THR A 381 -11.02 18.55 8.49
N GLN A 382 -9.74 18.51 8.14
CA GLN A 382 -9.28 18.93 6.82
C GLN A 382 -9.57 17.84 5.79
N ILE A 383 -10.38 18.13 4.78
CA ILE A 383 -10.71 17.20 3.69
C ILE A 383 -9.72 17.47 2.56
N ILE A 384 -8.92 16.47 2.21
CA ILE A 384 -7.81 16.61 1.27
C ILE A 384 -7.99 15.62 0.13
N ASP A 385 -8.15 16.13 -1.09
CA ASP A 385 -8.15 15.33 -2.30
C ASP A 385 -6.71 15.04 -2.72
N ASN A 386 -6.43 13.78 -3.09
CA ASN A 386 -5.14 13.31 -3.56
C ASN A 386 -5.27 12.73 -4.95
N TYR A 387 -4.29 12.95 -5.81
CA TYR A 387 -4.16 12.25 -7.07
C TYR A 387 -2.84 11.47 -7.14
N TRP A 388 -2.92 10.20 -7.47
CA TRP A 388 -1.82 9.30 -7.71
C TRP A 388 -2.26 8.02 -8.44
N GLN A 389 -1.31 7.17 -8.76
CA GLN A 389 -1.53 5.93 -9.51
C GLN A 389 -0.76 4.78 -8.87
N THR A 390 -1.08 3.56 -9.26
CA THR A 390 -0.33 2.37 -8.83
C THR A 390 1.15 2.50 -9.21
N GLU A 391 1.42 3.08 -10.36
CA GLU A 391 2.75 3.31 -10.90
C GLU A 391 3.61 4.23 -10.02
N THR A 392 3.01 5.20 -9.37
CA THR A 392 3.77 6.12 -8.51
C THR A 392 3.92 5.65 -7.07
N GLY A 393 2.96 4.86 -6.56
CA GLY A 393 3.00 4.28 -5.21
C GLY A 393 2.73 5.26 -4.05
N TRP A 394 2.69 6.57 -4.34
CA TRP A 394 2.42 7.66 -3.40
C TRP A 394 1.92 8.89 -4.15
N PRO A 395 1.35 9.93 -3.47
CA PRO A 395 0.68 11.05 -4.12
C PRO A 395 1.56 11.86 -5.08
N ILE A 396 1.01 12.13 -6.26
CA ILE A 396 1.56 13.04 -7.27
C ILE A 396 1.11 14.47 -7.00
N LEU A 397 -0.19 14.64 -6.69
CA LEU A 397 -0.80 15.91 -6.32
C LEU A 397 -1.44 15.77 -4.94
N SER A 398 -1.18 16.71 -4.06
CA SER A 398 -1.79 16.79 -2.72
C SER A 398 -1.57 18.16 -2.08
N ALA A 399 -2.39 18.51 -1.10
CA ALA A 399 -2.06 19.57 -0.18
C ALA A 399 -0.98 19.13 0.81
N GLN A 400 0.13 19.84 0.86
CA GLN A 400 1.28 19.56 1.72
C GLN A 400 1.26 20.50 2.93
N LEU A 401 0.21 20.38 3.75
CA LEU A 401 -0.09 21.31 4.85
C LEU A 401 1.01 21.44 5.92
N PRO A 402 1.82 20.39 6.21
CA PRO A 402 2.98 20.52 7.11
C PRO A 402 4.08 21.43 6.56
N ILE A 403 4.20 21.57 5.25
CA ILE A 403 5.18 22.45 4.61
C ILE A 403 4.66 23.88 4.60
N GLN A 404 3.40 24.03 4.17
CA GLN A 404 2.74 25.34 4.12
C GLN A 404 1.22 25.17 4.27
N LYS A 405 0.62 25.91 5.21
CA LYS A 405 -0.83 26.01 5.29
C LYS A 405 -1.37 26.70 4.03
N THR A 406 -2.17 26.00 3.27
CA THR A 406 -2.81 26.48 2.04
C THR A 406 -4.32 26.34 2.16
N LYS A 407 -5.07 27.23 1.50
CA LYS A 407 -6.51 27.10 1.41
C LYS A 407 -6.85 25.91 0.50
N LEU A 408 -7.58 24.95 1.03
CA LEU A 408 -8.08 23.81 0.27
C LEU A 408 -9.18 24.27 -0.69
N LYS A 409 -9.20 23.69 -1.90
CA LYS A 409 -10.20 23.96 -2.93
C LYS A 409 -10.92 22.66 -3.26
N ASN A 410 -12.23 22.64 -3.05
CA ASN A 410 -13.06 21.48 -3.36
C ASN A 410 -12.96 21.09 -4.84
N GLY A 411 -12.79 19.80 -5.11
CA GLY A 411 -12.60 19.26 -6.47
C GLY A 411 -11.22 19.53 -7.08
N SER A 412 -10.21 19.79 -6.24
CA SER A 412 -8.82 19.96 -6.68
C SER A 412 -7.88 19.15 -5.79
N ALA A 413 -7.05 18.31 -6.40
CA ALA A 413 -5.96 17.60 -5.71
C ALA A 413 -4.78 18.52 -5.32
N SER A 414 -4.94 19.82 -5.44
CA SER A 414 -4.05 20.90 -5.00
C SER A 414 -2.76 21.03 -5.84
N PHE A 415 -1.60 20.74 -5.28
CA PHE A 415 -0.29 21.08 -5.86
C PHE A 415 0.54 19.84 -6.18
N PRO A 416 1.49 19.95 -7.15
CA PRO A 416 2.52 18.95 -7.32
C PRO A 416 3.24 18.66 -6.00
N VAL A 417 3.39 17.38 -5.68
CA VAL A 417 4.15 16.96 -4.52
C VAL A 417 5.64 17.04 -4.86
N TYR A 418 6.47 17.33 -3.84
CA TYR A 418 7.92 17.37 -3.99
C TYR A 418 8.45 16.11 -4.70
N GLY A 419 9.45 16.29 -5.54
CA GLY A 419 10.05 15.22 -6.38
C GLY A 419 9.33 14.99 -7.71
N PHE A 420 8.08 15.40 -7.87
CA PHE A 420 7.36 15.27 -9.14
C PHE A 420 7.46 16.56 -9.96
N ASP A 421 8.25 16.53 -11.02
CA ASP A 421 8.25 17.60 -12.05
C ASP A 421 7.09 17.35 -13.02
N ILE A 422 6.02 18.14 -12.87
CA ILE A 422 4.76 17.94 -13.60
C ILE A 422 4.60 18.98 -14.68
N LYS A 423 4.21 18.52 -15.87
CA LYS A 423 3.79 19.36 -16.98
C LYS A 423 2.40 18.96 -17.45
N LEU A 424 1.57 19.93 -17.80
CA LEU A 424 0.34 19.72 -18.54
C LEU A 424 0.62 20.00 -20.02
N ILE A 425 0.39 18.99 -20.85
CA ILE A 425 0.72 19.03 -22.28
C ILE A 425 -0.49 18.69 -23.12
N ASP A 426 -0.54 19.26 -24.31
CA ASP A 426 -1.49 18.88 -25.36
C ASP A 426 -1.07 17.52 -25.94
N GLU A 427 -2.00 16.56 -25.95
CA GLU A 427 -1.72 15.17 -26.35
C GLU A 427 -1.28 15.05 -27.81
N THR A 428 -1.73 15.97 -28.67
CA THR A 428 -1.44 15.93 -30.12
C THR A 428 -0.11 16.59 -30.45
N THR A 429 0.16 17.74 -29.82
CA THR A 429 1.33 18.56 -30.17
C THR A 429 2.52 18.35 -29.24
N GLY A 430 2.33 17.72 -28.07
CA GLY A 430 3.33 17.58 -27.00
C GLY A 430 3.71 18.90 -26.33
N LYS A 431 3.07 20.02 -26.69
CA LYS A 431 3.40 21.34 -26.17
C LYS A 431 2.66 21.61 -24.85
N LYS A 432 3.28 22.42 -24.00
CA LYS A 432 2.65 22.86 -22.76
C LYS A 432 1.38 23.65 -23.05
N VAL A 433 0.27 23.28 -22.37
CA VAL A 433 -1.00 24.01 -22.46
C VAL A 433 -0.98 25.26 -21.60
N LYS A 434 -1.84 26.23 -21.92
CA LYS A 434 -2.04 27.44 -21.11
C LYS A 434 -2.86 27.14 -19.86
N ALA A 435 -2.75 28.02 -18.86
CA ALA A 435 -3.59 27.94 -17.66
C ALA A 435 -5.09 28.02 -18.03
N GLY A 436 -5.88 27.08 -17.49
CA GLY A 436 -7.31 26.96 -17.78
C GLY A 436 -7.66 26.06 -18.97
N GLU A 437 -6.68 25.62 -19.74
CA GLU A 437 -6.86 24.63 -20.83
C GLU A 437 -6.72 23.19 -20.30
N LYS A 438 -7.38 22.25 -20.97
CA LYS A 438 -7.23 20.83 -20.69
C LYS A 438 -5.90 20.32 -21.26
N GLY A 439 -5.22 19.46 -20.50
CA GLY A 439 -3.99 18.80 -20.92
C GLY A 439 -3.80 17.46 -20.24
N VAL A 440 -2.91 16.66 -20.80
CA VAL A 440 -2.44 15.40 -20.20
C VAL A 440 -1.43 15.74 -19.12
N LEU A 441 -1.63 15.20 -17.94
CA LEU A 441 -0.68 15.33 -16.84
C LEU A 441 0.51 14.39 -17.13
N SER A 442 1.67 14.99 -17.33
CA SER A 442 2.92 14.29 -17.60
C SER A 442 3.93 14.54 -16.49
N ILE A 443 4.69 13.52 -16.14
CA ILE A 443 5.78 13.60 -15.15
C ILE A 443 7.10 13.56 -15.92
N VAL A 444 7.94 14.55 -15.72
CA VAL A 444 9.27 14.60 -16.34
C VAL A 444 10.22 13.68 -15.58
N ALA A 445 10.89 12.79 -16.31
CA ALA A 445 11.89 11.90 -15.73
C ALA A 445 13.19 12.65 -15.32
N PRO A 446 13.98 12.10 -14.40
CA PRO A 446 13.80 10.83 -13.69
C PRO A 446 12.64 10.87 -12.70
N LEU A 447 11.91 9.75 -12.61
CA LEU A 447 10.83 9.60 -11.63
C LEU A 447 11.39 9.66 -10.21
N PRO A 448 10.70 10.25 -9.21
CA PRO A 448 11.18 10.27 -7.83
C PRO A 448 11.21 8.87 -7.20
N PRO A 449 11.94 8.69 -6.07
CA PRO A 449 11.97 7.40 -5.38
C PRO A 449 10.56 6.96 -4.97
N GLY A 450 10.37 5.64 -4.88
CA GLY A 450 9.07 5.04 -4.59
C GLY A 450 8.14 4.90 -5.78
N CYS A 451 8.45 5.44 -6.96
CA CYS A 451 7.79 5.11 -8.20
C CYS A 451 8.19 3.70 -8.67
N PHE A 452 7.44 3.13 -9.60
CA PHE A 452 7.74 1.81 -10.15
C PHE A 452 9.08 1.81 -10.91
N GLN A 453 9.80 0.69 -10.78
CA GLN A 453 11.07 0.52 -11.46
C GLN A 453 10.88 0.12 -12.93
N THR A 454 9.93 -0.77 -13.16
CA THR A 454 9.60 -1.35 -14.47
C THR A 454 8.27 -2.10 -14.40
N VAL A 455 7.83 -2.65 -15.52
CA VAL A 455 6.81 -3.71 -15.61
C VAL A 455 7.53 -5.06 -15.42
N TRP A 456 7.04 -5.89 -14.52
CA TRP A 456 7.61 -7.18 -14.19
C TRP A 456 7.90 -8.01 -15.44
N GLY A 457 9.14 -8.47 -15.57
CA GLY A 457 9.58 -9.30 -16.68
C GLY A 457 9.57 -8.62 -18.07
N ASN A 458 9.22 -7.31 -18.19
CA ASN A 458 9.02 -6.69 -19.49
C ASN A 458 9.40 -5.20 -19.54
N ASN A 459 10.70 -4.93 -19.63
CA ASN A 459 11.24 -3.58 -19.77
C ASN A 459 10.80 -2.85 -21.03
N GLU A 460 10.60 -3.58 -22.14
CA GLU A 460 10.11 -2.99 -23.39
C GLU A 460 8.69 -2.45 -23.24
N ARG A 461 7.83 -3.21 -22.55
CA ARG A 461 6.46 -2.76 -22.24
C ARG A 461 6.46 -1.54 -21.32
N PHE A 462 7.41 -1.45 -20.38
CA PHE A 462 7.59 -0.26 -19.54
C PHE A 462 7.90 0.96 -20.41
N VAL A 463 8.92 0.88 -21.26
CA VAL A 463 9.32 1.99 -22.14
C VAL A 463 8.20 2.35 -23.12
N SER A 464 7.66 1.38 -23.84
CA SER A 464 6.63 1.62 -24.86
C SER A 464 5.31 2.17 -24.31
N THR A 465 4.91 1.75 -23.10
CA THR A 465 3.64 2.18 -22.50
C THR A 465 3.74 3.58 -21.91
N TYR A 466 4.87 3.93 -21.28
CA TYR A 466 4.94 5.11 -20.43
C TYR A 466 5.85 6.23 -20.97
N PHE A 467 6.78 5.92 -21.87
CA PHE A 467 7.78 6.87 -22.32
C PHE A 467 7.86 7.08 -23.85
N ALA A 468 7.24 6.19 -24.64
CA ALA A 468 7.36 6.27 -26.11
C ALA A 468 6.43 7.30 -26.78
N LYS A 469 5.41 7.81 -26.08
CA LYS A 469 4.43 8.73 -26.68
C LYS A 469 4.94 10.16 -26.87
N LEU A 470 5.94 10.55 -26.11
CA LEU A 470 6.47 11.92 -26.06
C LEU A 470 7.99 11.85 -26.00
N ASN A 471 8.66 12.56 -26.89
CA ASN A 471 10.11 12.69 -26.90
C ASN A 471 10.53 13.72 -25.83
N GLY A 472 11.36 13.35 -24.86
CA GLY A 472 11.94 14.22 -23.84
C GLY A 472 11.59 13.86 -22.42
#